data_fe18f969f1858f68c3c2d6475347bd7b
#
_entry.id   fe18f969f1858f68c3c2d6475347bd7b
#
_cell.length_a   1.000
_cell.length_b   1.000
_cell.length_c   1.000
_cell.angle_alpha   90.00
_cell.angle_beta   90.00
_cell.angle_gamma   90.00
#
_symmetry.space_group_name_H-M   'P 1'
#
loop_
_entity.id
_entity.type
_entity.pdbx_description
1 polymer ?
#
loop_
_entity_poly.entity_id
_entity_poly.type
_entity_poly.pdbx_seq_one_letter_code
_entity_poly.pdbx_strand_id
1 'polypeptide(L)'
;MTSVFPRRVAQKVTLFLRARPTRRALTVLCLVWVALILAPLLAMSFYAYPTHDDFPSVRLASEAWATTGSLWATLKAAWDQAMYDYQTWQGTYVAMFVCAFQPMAFSMRLFWLAPFGALTLLALSAWYLVRQITRCVLKGDLCVCAALYAALMTLLLEYVPGIRELIYWQSAIQYALSVVM
;
A
#
# COMPACT_ATOMS: atom_id res chain seq x y z
N MET A 1 34.01 28.91 -28.88
CA MET A 1 33.95 28.65 -27.44
C MET A 1 33.95 27.15 -27.24
N THR A 2 35.10 26.53 -27.08
CA THR A 2 35.23 25.08 -26.84
C THR A 2 35.16 24.83 -25.36
N SER A 3 34.09 24.18 -24.90
CA SER A 3 33.91 23.80 -23.50
C SER A 3 34.98 22.78 -23.08
N VAL A 4 35.94 23.24 -22.30
CA VAL A 4 36.93 22.38 -21.65
C VAL A 4 36.27 21.68 -20.48
N PHE A 5 35.49 20.65 -20.76
CA PHE A 5 35.09 19.70 -19.72
C PHE A 5 36.37 18.96 -19.29
N PRO A 6 36.80 19.04 -18.03
CA PRO A 6 38.07 18.47 -17.62
C PRO A 6 38.07 16.96 -17.91
N ARG A 7 38.98 16.50 -18.74
CA ARG A 7 39.12 15.07 -19.16
C ARG A 7 39.07 14.09 -17.99
N ARG A 8 39.51 14.51 -16.80
CA ARG A 8 39.43 13.73 -15.55
C ARG A 8 38.00 13.43 -15.08
N VAL A 9 37.05 14.36 -15.31
CA VAL A 9 35.65 14.15 -14.94
C VAL A 9 34.99 13.15 -15.93
N ALA A 10 35.25 13.33 -17.21
CA ALA A 10 34.76 12.41 -18.24
C ALA A 10 35.32 10.98 -18.04
N GLN A 11 36.61 10.84 -17.70
CA GLN A 11 37.19 9.54 -17.38
C GLN A 11 36.57 8.90 -16.12
N LYS A 12 36.32 9.65 -15.05
CA LYS A 12 35.65 9.13 -13.84
C LYS A 12 34.23 8.70 -14.11
N VAL A 13 33.49 9.46 -14.90
CA VAL A 13 32.12 9.11 -15.33
C VAL A 13 32.12 7.85 -16.16
N THR A 14 33.06 7.72 -17.12
CA THR A 14 33.16 6.52 -17.98
C THR A 14 33.58 5.27 -17.17
N LEU A 15 34.45 5.41 -16.17
CA LEU A 15 34.83 4.33 -15.27
C LEU A 15 33.65 3.93 -14.37
N PHE A 16 32.88 4.90 -13.87
CA PHE A 16 31.68 4.65 -13.07
C PHE A 16 30.61 3.92 -13.89
N LEU A 17 30.37 4.34 -15.14
CA LEU A 17 29.41 3.70 -16.05
C LEU A 17 29.85 2.29 -16.52
N ARG A 18 31.17 1.98 -16.50
CA ARG A 18 31.71 0.65 -16.80
C ARG A 18 31.80 -0.28 -15.59
N ALA A 19 31.74 0.27 -14.38
CA ALA A 19 31.75 -0.53 -13.17
C ALA A 19 30.45 -1.33 -13.08
N ARG A 20 30.53 -2.65 -13.22
CA ARG A 20 29.39 -3.53 -12.98
C ARG A 20 29.03 -3.45 -11.50
N PRO A 21 27.80 -3.04 -11.13
CA PRO A 21 27.40 -2.98 -9.75
C PRO A 21 27.50 -4.38 -9.12
N THR A 22 28.03 -4.46 -7.92
CA THR A 22 28.03 -5.71 -7.16
C THR A 22 26.59 -6.13 -6.87
N ARG A 23 26.32 -7.41 -6.70
CA ARG A 23 24.98 -7.91 -6.33
C ARG A 23 24.43 -7.20 -5.09
N ARG A 24 25.30 -6.93 -4.10
CA ARG A 24 24.90 -6.16 -2.90
C ARG A 24 24.48 -4.73 -3.23
N ALA A 25 25.24 -4.03 -4.06
CA ALA A 25 24.89 -2.67 -4.47
C ALA A 25 23.56 -2.65 -5.23
N LEU A 26 23.34 -3.61 -6.12
CA LEU A 26 22.08 -3.73 -6.86
C LEU A 26 20.89 -4.01 -5.92
N THR A 27 21.06 -4.91 -4.94
CA THR A 27 20.04 -5.18 -3.92
C THR A 27 19.65 -3.90 -3.16
N VAL A 28 20.67 -3.15 -2.69
CA VAL A 28 20.43 -1.89 -1.97
C VAL A 28 19.72 -0.87 -2.85
N LEU A 29 20.15 -0.70 -4.10
CA LEU A 29 19.51 0.21 -5.05
C LEU A 29 18.04 -0.14 -5.28
N CYS A 30 17.71 -1.40 -5.46
CA CYS A 30 16.31 -1.86 -5.62
C CYS A 30 15.46 -1.56 -4.37
N LEU A 31 15.99 -1.82 -3.17
CA LEU A 31 15.27 -1.54 -1.93
C LEU A 31 15.12 -0.02 -1.67
N VAL A 32 16.15 0.76 -1.98
CA VAL A 32 16.08 2.24 -1.93
C VAL A 32 15.03 2.76 -2.92
N TRP A 33 14.99 2.21 -4.12
CA TRP A 33 13.96 2.57 -5.10
C TRP A 33 12.55 2.32 -4.56
N VAL A 34 12.27 1.15 -3.99
CA VAL A 34 10.97 0.86 -3.36
C VAL A 34 10.67 1.83 -2.23
N ALA A 35 11.65 2.14 -1.38
CA ALA A 35 11.47 3.13 -0.33
C ALA A 35 11.13 4.52 -0.89
N LEU A 36 11.76 4.95 -1.98
CA LEU A 36 11.50 6.25 -2.61
C LEU A 36 10.10 6.36 -3.20
N ILE A 37 9.55 5.29 -3.78
CA ILE A 37 8.18 5.31 -4.32
C ILE A 37 7.12 5.13 -3.23
N LEU A 38 7.42 4.40 -2.15
CA LEU A 38 6.48 4.08 -1.09
C LEU A 38 6.42 5.16 0.01
N ALA A 39 7.56 5.75 0.38
CA ALA A 39 7.63 6.72 1.47
C ALA A 39 6.74 7.96 1.28
N PRO A 40 6.66 8.60 0.10
CA PRO A 40 5.75 9.73 -0.09
C PRO A 40 4.29 9.32 0.04
N LEU A 41 3.89 8.12 -0.43
CA LEU A 41 2.53 7.62 -0.28
C LEU A 41 2.18 7.35 1.19
N LEU A 42 3.10 6.72 1.94
CA LEU A 42 2.93 6.54 3.39
C LEU A 42 2.85 7.88 4.12
N ALA A 43 3.66 8.86 3.73
CA ALA A 43 3.59 10.21 4.31
C ALA A 43 2.26 10.91 3.99
N MET A 44 1.73 10.76 2.78
CA MET A 44 0.42 11.31 2.40
C MET A 44 -0.73 10.69 3.21
N SER A 45 -0.60 9.46 3.67
CA SER A 45 -1.63 8.82 4.51
C SER A 45 -1.95 9.64 5.77
N PHE A 46 -0.98 10.34 6.36
CA PHE A 46 -1.20 11.19 7.53
C PHE A 46 -2.07 12.43 7.25
N TYR A 47 -2.20 12.80 5.97
CA TYR A 47 -3.04 13.91 5.51
C TYR A 47 -4.35 13.43 4.90
N ALA A 48 -4.58 12.11 4.87
CA ALA A 48 -5.84 11.55 4.38
C ALA A 48 -7.00 11.89 5.33
N TYR A 49 -8.14 12.21 4.75
CA TYR A 49 -9.37 12.49 5.48
C TYR A 49 -10.55 11.79 4.78
N PRO A 50 -11.62 11.46 5.53
CA PRO A 50 -12.76 10.75 4.99
C PRO A 50 -13.49 11.57 3.93
N THR A 51 -14.00 10.88 2.93
CA THR A 51 -14.80 11.45 1.84
C THR A 51 -16.28 11.05 1.98
N HIS A 52 -17.09 11.51 1.08
CA HIS A 52 -18.55 11.39 1.13
C HIS A 52 -19.06 9.96 1.46
N ASP A 53 -18.53 8.94 0.77
CA ASP A 53 -18.98 7.56 0.89
C ASP A 53 -18.42 6.83 2.13
N ASP A 54 -17.41 7.40 2.78
CA ASP A 54 -16.81 6.79 3.97
C ASP A 54 -17.73 6.90 5.20
N PHE A 55 -18.52 7.98 5.30
CA PHE A 55 -19.38 8.24 6.44
C PHE A 55 -20.55 7.27 6.57
N PRO A 56 -21.34 6.97 5.52
CA PRO A 56 -22.41 5.99 5.60
C PRO A 56 -21.92 4.61 6.03
N SER A 57 -20.77 4.17 5.48
CA SER A 57 -20.22 2.84 5.75
C SER A 57 -19.87 2.61 7.21
N VAL A 58 -19.41 3.63 7.92
CA VAL A 58 -18.94 3.50 9.31
C VAL A 58 -19.98 3.93 10.35
N ARG A 59 -21.13 4.46 9.91
CA ARG A 59 -22.11 5.14 10.77
C ARG A 59 -22.55 4.29 11.97
N LEU A 60 -23.07 3.10 11.74
CA LEU A 60 -23.58 2.24 12.83
C LEU A 60 -22.48 1.84 13.81
N ALA A 61 -21.28 1.55 13.31
CA ALA A 61 -20.14 1.20 14.16
C ALA A 61 -19.68 2.38 15.02
N SER A 62 -19.63 3.60 14.45
CA SER A 62 -19.25 4.79 15.21
C SER A 62 -20.28 5.22 16.23
N GLU A 63 -21.58 5.09 15.94
CA GLU A 63 -22.68 5.32 16.89
C GLU A 63 -22.61 4.32 18.04
N ALA A 64 -22.38 3.02 17.76
CA ALA A 64 -22.23 1.99 18.78
C ALA A 64 -21.02 2.24 19.68
N TRP A 65 -19.88 2.66 19.10
CA TRP A 65 -18.71 3.05 19.88
C TRP A 65 -18.97 4.27 20.78
N ALA A 66 -19.54 5.31 20.21
CA ALA A 66 -19.83 6.56 20.93
C ALA A 66 -20.80 6.37 22.09
N THR A 67 -21.76 5.46 21.95
CA THR A 67 -22.80 5.23 22.98
C THR A 67 -22.39 4.21 24.05
N THR A 68 -21.62 3.18 23.68
CA THR A 68 -21.32 2.06 24.59
C THR A 68 -19.86 1.98 25.02
N GLY A 69 -18.91 2.52 24.23
CA GLY A 69 -17.48 2.31 24.42
C GLY A 69 -17.05 0.85 24.29
N SER A 70 -17.92 -0.03 23.79
CA SER A 70 -17.71 -1.48 23.73
C SER A 70 -17.26 -1.90 22.34
N LEU A 71 -16.06 -2.51 22.27
CA LEU A 71 -15.53 -3.08 21.03
C LEU A 71 -16.47 -4.14 20.44
N TRP A 72 -17.11 -4.95 21.30
CA TRP A 72 -18.04 -5.98 20.85
C TRP A 72 -19.32 -5.38 20.23
N ALA A 73 -19.86 -4.34 20.84
CA ALA A 73 -21.02 -3.64 20.28
C ALA A 73 -20.68 -3.00 18.93
N THR A 74 -19.50 -2.39 18.81
CA THR A 74 -19.00 -1.80 17.57
C THR A 74 -18.81 -2.84 16.47
N LEU A 75 -18.23 -4.01 16.81
CA LEU A 75 -18.03 -5.12 15.88
C LEU A 75 -19.37 -5.66 15.37
N LYS A 76 -20.34 -5.83 16.28
CA LYS A 76 -21.69 -6.27 15.93
C LYS A 76 -22.38 -5.27 15.01
N ALA A 77 -22.31 -3.99 15.33
CA ALA A 77 -22.90 -2.93 14.50
C ALA A 77 -22.27 -2.86 13.10
N ALA A 78 -20.94 -3.04 12.98
CA ALA A 78 -20.25 -3.14 11.71
C ALA A 78 -20.70 -4.37 10.90
N TRP A 79 -20.94 -5.51 11.58
CA TRP A 79 -21.48 -6.69 10.93
C TRP A 79 -22.93 -6.49 10.45
N ASP A 80 -23.76 -5.88 11.28
CA ASP A 80 -25.15 -5.58 10.93
C ASP A 80 -25.21 -4.63 9.72
N GLN A 81 -24.33 -3.62 9.65
CA GLN A 81 -24.17 -2.75 8.48
C GLN A 81 -23.77 -3.55 7.24
N ALA A 82 -22.75 -4.41 7.36
CA ALA A 82 -22.27 -5.23 6.24
C ALA A 82 -23.36 -6.17 5.72
N MET A 83 -24.18 -6.75 6.60
CA MET A 83 -25.31 -7.61 6.21
C MET A 83 -26.43 -6.83 5.55
N TYR A 84 -26.71 -5.62 6.02
CA TYR A 84 -27.65 -4.74 5.36
C TYR A 84 -27.19 -4.38 3.93
N ASP A 85 -25.93 -3.97 3.76
CA ASP A 85 -25.35 -3.63 2.46
C ASP A 85 -25.30 -4.84 1.52
N TYR A 86 -25.02 -6.03 2.06
CA TYR A 86 -25.06 -7.30 1.33
C TYR A 86 -26.44 -7.59 0.74
N GLN A 87 -27.50 -7.30 1.48
CA GLN A 87 -28.87 -7.58 1.07
C GLN A 87 -29.45 -6.51 0.13
N THR A 88 -28.98 -5.27 0.27
CA THR A 88 -29.61 -4.12 -0.41
C THR A 88 -28.79 -3.52 -1.53
N TRP A 89 -27.49 -3.75 -1.55
CA TRP A 89 -26.61 -3.07 -2.49
C TRP A 89 -25.59 -3.98 -3.18
N GLN A 90 -24.64 -4.57 -2.44
CA GLN A 90 -23.54 -5.37 -3.02
C GLN A 90 -23.33 -6.69 -2.29
N GLY A 91 -23.15 -7.77 -3.07
CA GLY A 91 -22.88 -9.11 -2.53
C GLY A 91 -21.52 -9.33 -1.89
N THR A 92 -20.75 -8.27 -1.60
CA THR A 92 -19.36 -8.34 -1.09
C THR A 92 -19.30 -8.10 0.43
N TYR A 93 -19.94 -8.97 1.21
CA TYR A 93 -20.09 -8.78 2.67
C TYR A 93 -18.77 -8.61 3.44
N VAL A 94 -17.70 -9.30 3.06
CA VAL A 94 -16.39 -9.15 3.71
C VAL A 94 -15.82 -7.75 3.48
N ALA A 95 -15.93 -7.24 2.27
CA ALA A 95 -15.47 -5.92 1.93
C ALA A 95 -16.29 -4.84 2.65
N MET A 96 -17.62 -4.98 2.69
CA MET A 96 -18.50 -4.06 3.42
C MET A 96 -18.20 -4.09 4.93
N PHE A 97 -17.90 -5.27 5.49
CA PHE A 97 -17.46 -5.38 6.88
C PHE A 97 -16.15 -4.64 7.15
N VAL A 98 -15.15 -4.78 6.29
CA VAL A 98 -13.88 -4.06 6.41
C VAL A 98 -14.10 -2.55 6.32
N CYS A 99 -14.99 -2.09 5.43
CA CYS A 99 -15.36 -0.67 5.33
C CYS A 99 -16.11 -0.18 6.57
N ALA A 100 -16.99 -0.99 7.17
CA ALA A 100 -17.73 -0.61 8.35
C ALA A 100 -16.87 -0.65 9.64
N PHE A 101 -15.96 -1.61 9.74
CA PHE A 101 -15.07 -1.80 10.89
C PHE A 101 -13.69 -1.23 10.61
N GLN A 102 -13.62 0.05 10.29
CA GLN A 102 -12.37 0.77 10.04
C GLN A 102 -11.97 1.66 11.22
N PRO A 103 -10.71 2.12 11.30
CA PRO A 103 -10.24 2.96 12.41
C PRO A 103 -11.08 4.22 12.66
N MET A 104 -11.71 4.76 11.62
CA MET A 104 -12.60 5.92 11.72
C MET A 104 -13.83 5.65 12.61
N ALA A 105 -14.28 4.38 12.75
CA ALA A 105 -15.37 4.01 13.64
C ALA A 105 -15.11 4.41 15.10
N PHE A 106 -13.85 4.42 15.50
CA PHE A 106 -13.42 4.78 16.85
C PHE A 106 -13.10 6.27 17.02
N SER A 107 -12.51 6.88 15.99
CA SER A 107 -12.21 8.30 15.94
C SER A 107 -11.85 8.74 14.53
N MET A 108 -12.37 9.88 14.09
CA MET A 108 -11.99 10.47 12.80
C MET A 108 -10.48 10.75 12.70
N ARG A 109 -9.82 11.01 13.83
CA ARG A 109 -8.36 11.23 13.87
C ARG A 109 -7.55 9.98 13.51
N LEU A 110 -8.17 8.81 13.53
CA LEU A 110 -7.52 7.53 13.19
C LEU A 110 -7.70 7.14 11.72
N PHE A 111 -8.37 7.98 10.91
CA PHE A 111 -8.63 7.67 9.50
C PHE A 111 -7.35 7.34 8.72
N TRP A 112 -6.26 8.06 8.99
CA TRP A 112 -4.96 7.83 8.34
C TRP A 112 -4.40 6.41 8.49
N LEU A 113 -4.81 5.69 9.54
CA LEU A 113 -4.35 4.30 9.77
C LEU A 113 -4.79 3.35 8.67
N ALA A 114 -5.92 3.62 8.03
CA ALA A 114 -6.44 2.72 7.01
C ALA A 114 -5.61 2.78 5.71
N PRO A 115 -5.37 3.94 5.05
CA PRO A 115 -4.49 3.98 3.88
C PRO A 115 -3.04 3.61 4.23
N PHE A 116 -2.52 3.99 5.40
CA PHE A 116 -1.20 3.59 5.86
C PHE A 116 -1.09 2.08 6.03
N GLY A 117 -2.08 1.46 6.67
CA GLY A 117 -2.15 0.01 6.86
C GLY A 117 -2.26 -0.74 5.53
N ALA A 118 -3.12 -0.26 4.62
CA ALA A 118 -3.29 -0.86 3.30
C ALA A 118 -2.00 -0.84 2.48
N LEU A 119 -1.30 0.30 2.42
CA LEU A 119 0.00 0.42 1.74
C LEU A 119 1.06 -0.49 2.36
N THR A 120 1.09 -0.56 3.69
CA THR A 120 2.02 -1.42 4.40
C THR A 120 1.74 -2.90 4.12
N LEU A 121 0.47 -3.32 4.19
CA LEU A 121 0.06 -4.69 3.87
C LEU A 121 0.35 -5.05 2.42
N LEU A 122 0.08 -4.15 1.47
CA LEU A 122 0.42 -4.34 0.06
C LEU A 122 1.93 -4.56 -0.11
N ALA A 123 2.76 -3.73 0.51
CA ALA A 123 4.21 -3.86 0.41
C ALA A 123 4.73 -5.15 1.04
N LEU A 124 4.21 -5.55 2.20
CA LEU A 124 4.62 -6.77 2.90
C LEU A 124 4.16 -8.04 2.16
N SER A 125 2.93 -8.08 1.67
CA SER A 125 2.41 -9.23 0.92
C SER A 125 3.12 -9.38 -0.43
N ALA A 126 3.37 -8.28 -1.14
CA ALA A 126 4.17 -8.30 -2.37
C ALA A 126 5.60 -8.79 -2.11
N TRP A 127 6.24 -8.35 -1.03
CA TRP A 127 7.55 -8.87 -0.61
C TRP A 127 7.50 -10.35 -0.30
N TYR A 128 6.52 -10.79 0.47
CA TYR A 128 6.36 -12.20 0.82
C TYR A 128 6.15 -13.07 -0.41
N LEU A 129 5.24 -12.67 -1.31
CA LEU A 129 4.97 -13.37 -2.57
C LEU A 129 6.22 -13.51 -3.42
N VAL A 130 6.90 -12.39 -3.69
CA VAL A 130 8.14 -12.39 -4.51
C VAL A 130 9.22 -13.25 -3.87
N ARG A 131 9.36 -13.20 -2.54
CA ARG A 131 10.32 -14.04 -1.82
C ARG A 131 10.02 -15.52 -1.98
N GLN A 132 8.75 -15.93 -1.91
CA GLN A 132 8.36 -17.34 -2.12
C GLN A 132 8.62 -17.77 -3.56
N ILE A 133 8.22 -16.98 -4.54
CA ILE A 133 8.49 -17.27 -5.95
C ILE A 133 10.00 -17.39 -6.19
N THR A 134 10.78 -16.43 -5.69
CA THR A 134 12.23 -16.41 -5.88
C THR A 134 12.89 -17.66 -5.27
N ARG A 135 12.47 -18.07 -4.07
CA ARG A 135 13.06 -19.23 -3.38
C ARG A 135 12.60 -20.56 -3.96
N CYS A 136 11.30 -20.74 -4.15
CA CYS A 136 10.72 -22.04 -4.49
C CYS A 136 10.76 -22.33 -5.98
N VAL A 137 10.59 -21.32 -6.83
CA VAL A 137 10.48 -21.49 -8.28
C VAL A 137 11.79 -21.14 -8.98
N LEU A 138 12.31 -19.94 -8.75
CA LEU A 138 13.48 -19.43 -9.47
C LEU A 138 14.80 -19.86 -8.86
N LYS A 139 14.82 -20.37 -7.61
CA LYS A 139 16.04 -20.71 -6.85
C LYS A 139 17.06 -19.56 -6.85
N GLY A 140 16.54 -18.31 -6.87
CA GLY A 140 17.33 -17.09 -6.94
C GLY A 140 17.81 -16.61 -5.57
N ASP A 141 18.77 -15.69 -5.58
CA ASP A 141 19.29 -15.03 -4.39
C ASP A 141 18.48 -13.77 -3.99
N LEU A 142 18.93 -13.11 -2.94
CA LEU A 142 18.30 -11.88 -2.44
C LEU A 142 18.31 -10.74 -3.49
N CYS A 143 19.31 -10.71 -4.37
CA CYS A 143 19.40 -9.69 -5.42
C CYS A 143 18.28 -9.86 -6.44
N VAL A 144 18.01 -11.08 -6.87
CA VAL A 144 16.87 -11.38 -7.76
C VAL A 144 15.55 -11.08 -7.08
N CYS A 145 15.41 -11.44 -5.80
CA CYS A 145 14.23 -11.11 -5.01
C CYS A 145 13.99 -9.59 -4.94
N ALA A 146 15.01 -8.81 -4.61
CA ALA A 146 14.90 -7.35 -4.51
C ALA A 146 14.58 -6.70 -5.87
N ALA A 147 15.15 -7.19 -6.96
CA ALA A 147 14.86 -6.68 -8.30
C ALA A 147 13.41 -6.96 -8.74
N LEU A 148 12.93 -8.19 -8.51
CA LEU A 148 11.53 -8.56 -8.80
C LEU A 148 10.55 -7.79 -7.93
N TYR A 149 10.88 -7.60 -6.65
CA TYR A 149 10.07 -6.80 -5.74
C TYR A 149 9.99 -5.33 -6.18
N ALA A 150 11.12 -4.72 -6.54
CA ALA A 150 11.14 -3.35 -7.06
C ALA A 150 10.32 -3.22 -8.34
N ALA A 151 10.44 -4.17 -9.27
CA ALA A 151 9.65 -4.19 -10.49
C ALA A 151 8.14 -4.35 -10.19
N LEU A 152 7.75 -5.28 -9.32
CA LEU A 152 6.36 -5.49 -8.93
C LEU A 152 5.76 -4.26 -8.26
N MET A 153 6.47 -3.66 -7.29
CA MET A 153 5.98 -2.45 -6.60
C MET A 153 5.85 -1.27 -7.56
N THR A 154 6.80 -1.11 -8.49
CA THR A 154 6.69 -0.08 -9.53
C THR A 154 5.47 -0.31 -10.43
N LEU A 155 5.25 -1.53 -10.88
CA LEU A 155 4.08 -1.87 -11.70
C LEU A 155 2.78 -1.62 -10.95
N LEU A 156 2.67 -2.05 -9.70
CA LEU A 156 1.46 -1.88 -8.89
C LEU A 156 1.17 -0.40 -8.61
N LEU A 157 2.17 0.38 -8.22
CA LEU A 157 1.96 1.76 -7.77
C LEU A 157 1.97 2.79 -8.90
N GLU A 158 2.64 2.52 -10.03
CA GLU A 158 2.79 3.49 -11.12
C GLU A 158 1.91 3.17 -12.34
N TYR A 159 1.70 1.88 -12.63
CA TYR A 159 1.04 1.47 -13.87
C TYR A 159 -0.36 0.90 -13.70
N VAL A 160 -0.76 0.48 -12.50
CA VAL A 160 -2.16 0.09 -12.27
C VAL A 160 -3.00 1.36 -12.09
N PRO A 161 -3.90 1.67 -13.03
CA PRO A 161 -4.72 2.87 -12.97
C PRO A 161 -5.53 2.93 -11.68
N GLY A 162 -5.51 4.07 -11.02
CA GLY A 162 -6.34 4.34 -9.86
C GLY A 162 -5.91 3.68 -8.54
N ILE A 163 -4.93 2.78 -8.51
CA ILE A 163 -4.56 2.09 -7.26
C ILE A 163 -4.16 3.07 -6.16
N ARG A 164 -3.49 4.16 -6.50
CA ARG A 164 -3.11 5.20 -5.55
C ARG A 164 -4.34 5.92 -4.99
N GLU A 165 -5.31 6.23 -5.83
CA GLU A 165 -6.56 6.87 -5.43
C GLU A 165 -7.39 5.93 -4.56
N LEU A 166 -7.52 4.66 -4.97
CA LEU A 166 -8.28 3.64 -4.25
C LEU A 166 -7.76 3.37 -2.84
N ILE A 167 -6.45 3.53 -2.60
CA ILE A 167 -5.87 3.33 -1.27
C ILE A 167 -6.29 4.44 -0.30
N TYR A 168 -6.45 5.68 -0.78
CA TYR A 168 -6.86 6.81 0.05
C TYR A 168 -8.37 6.95 0.18
N TRP A 169 -9.14 6.27 -0.64
CA TRP A 169 -10.58 6.23 -0.58
C TRP A 169 -11.02 4.95 0.13
N GLN A 170 -11.49 5.08 1.37
CA GLN A 170 -11.77 3.92 2.23
C GLN A 170 -12.86 3.01 1.68
N SER A 171 -13.92 3.59 1.11
CA SER A 171 -15.00 2.81 0.47
C SER A 171 -14.51 1.98 -0.72
N ALA A 172 -13.36 2.35 -1.29
CA ALA A 172 -12.74 1.65 -2.42
C ALA A 172 -11.51 0.81 -2.02
N ILE A 173 -11.06 0.87 -0.76
CA ILE A 173 -9.87 0.14 -0.28
C ILE A 173 -9.99 -1.37 -0.46
N GLN A 174 -11.20 -1.89 -0.47
CA GLN A 174 -11.51 -3.28 -0.76
C GLN A 174 -10.97 -3.74 -2.13
N TYR A 175 -10.97 -2.86 -3.14
CA TYR A 175 -10.40 -3.18 -4.46
C TYR A 175 -8.89 -3.28 -4.42
N ALA A 176 -8.23 -2.41 -3.61
CA ALA A 176 -6.79 -2.50 -3.40
C ALA A 176 -6.42 -3.73 -2.57
N LEU A 177 -7.20 -4.09 -1.55
CA LEU A 177 -6.98 -5.27 -0.72
C LEU A 177 -7.18 -6.57 -1.48
N SER A 178 -8.07 -6.64 -2.47
CA SER A 178 -8.25 -7.83 -3.30
C SER A 178 -7.01 -8.20 -4.12
N VAL A 179 -6.11 -7.25 -4.36
CA VAL A 179 -4.81 -7.49 -5.03
C VAL A 179 -3.79 -8.11 -4.06
N VAL A 180 -4.03 -7.98 -2.74
CA VAL A 180 -3.10 -8.41 -1.68
C VAL A 180 -3.38 -9.85 -1.23
N MET A 181 -4.60 -10.33 -1.40
CA MET A 181 -5.03 -11.70 -1.04
C MET A 181 -4.69 -12.71 -2.12
#